data_d213decc59113c634b6f63ecfe0f57d4
#
_entry.id   d213decc59113c634b6f63ecfe0f57d4
#
_cell.length_a   1.000
_cell.length_b   1.000
_cell.length_c   1.000
_cell.angle_alpha   90.00
_cell.angle_beta   90.00
_cell.angle_gamma   90.00
#
_symmetry.space_group_name_H-M   'P 1'
#
loop_
_entity.id
_entity.type
_entity.pdbx_description
1 polymer ?
#
loop_
_entity_poly.entity_id
_entity_poly.type
_entity_poly.pdbx_seq_one_letter_code
_entity_poly.pdbx_strand_id
1 'polypeptide(L)'
;MVLVGFGARLSAIDLKEHRLPNQLVAWFTATQIATLIALSLDEINDLKLPVLVAVGTSATYLILFALSRGSLGMGDVKFAFPLGLTVGWYAPELWLIAIFGTFLSAGVVALVGIIAKRMNRESKLALGPYMFLSTLLTCVVGM
;
A
#
# COMPACT_ATOMS: atom_id res chain seq x y z
N MET A 1 11.62 8.10 -6.21
CA MET A 1 12.48 6.91 -6.41
C MET A 1 12.40 5.89 -5.27
N VAL A 2 12.28 6.32 -4.01
CA VAL A 2 12.15 5.42 -2.82
C VAL A 2 10.96 4.45 -2.96
N LEU A 3 9.78 4.95 -3.34
CA LEU A 3 8.58 4.14 -3.55
C LEU A 3 8.83 2.98 -4.54
N VAL A 4 9.42 3.27 -5.69
CA VAL A 4 9.62 2.27 -6.74
C VAL A 4 10.60 1.20 -6.31
N GLY A 5 11.73 1.59 -5.68
CA GLY A 5 12.75 0.64 -5.24
C GLY A 5 12.26 -0.31 -4.15
N PHE A 6 11.69 0.22 -3.06
CA PHE A 6 11.18 -0.59 -1.95
C PHE A 6 9.86 -1.28 -2.28
N GLY A 7 8.93 -0.58 -2.94
CA GLY A 7 7.63 -1.12 -3.29
C GLY A 7 7.73 -2.30 -4.24
N ALA A 8 8.56 -2.23 -5.28
CA ALA A 8 8.78 -3.33 -6.20
C ALA A 8 9.42 -4.55 -5.50
N ARG A 9 10.43 -4.34 -4.61
CA ARG A 9 11.04 -5.43 -3.84
C ARG A 9 10.05 -6.09 -2.89
N LEU A 10 9.30 -5.30 -2.13
CA LEU A 10 8.29 -5.81 -1.21
C LEU A 10 7.20 -6.58 -1.96
N SER A 11 6.73 -6.05 -3.10
CA SER A 11 5.76 -6.73 -3.94
C SER A 11 6.28 -8.06 -4.49
N ALA A 12 7.55 -8.12 -4.91
CA ALA A 12 8.17 -9.36 -5.40
C ALA A 12 8.33 -10.42 -4.30
N ILE A 13 8.62 -10.00 -3.06
CA ILE A 13 8.71 -10.90 -1.90
C ILE A 13 7.32 -11.40 -1.52
N ASP A 14 6.32 -10.51 -1.50
CA ASP A 14 4.94 -10.88 -1.17
C ASP A 14 4.36 -11.90 -2.17
N LEU A 15 4.69 -11.78 -3.46
CA LEU A 15 4.30 -12.76 -4.48
C LEU A 15 4.94 -14.14 -4.26
N LYS A 16 6.14 -14.21 -3.66
CA LYS A 16 6.86 -15.48 -3.46
C LYS A 16 6.53 -16.12 -2.12
N GLU A 17 6.48 -15.32 -1.08
CA GLU A 17 6.42 -15.80 0.31
C GLU A 17 5.06 -15.58 0.96
N HIS A 18 4.16 -14.80 0.33
CA HIS A 18 2.86 -14.35 0.90
C HIS A 18 3.04 -13.74 2.29
N ARG A 19 4.17 -13.07 2.52
CA ARG A 19 4.52 -12.38 3.77
C ARG A 19 5.37 -11.16 3.46
N LEU A 20 5.01 -10.05 4.07
CA LEU A 20 5.80 -8.81 4.03
C LEU A 20 6.80 -8.81 5.20
N PRO A 21 8.12 -8.84 4.95
CA PRO A 21 9.12 -8.80 6.01
C PRO A 21 9.02 -7.48 6.79
N ASN A 22 8.76 -7.58 8.10
CA ASN A 22 8.60 -6.40 8.97
C ASN A 22 9.80 -5.44 8.89
N GLN A 23 11.01 -5.96 8.77
CA GLN A 23 12.22 -5.14 8.67
C GLN A 23 12.25 -4.29 7.40
N LEU A 24 11.88 -4.86 6.24
CA LEU A 24 11.86 -4.12 4.98
C LEU A 24 10.75 -3.06 4.96
N VAL A 25 9.57 -3.37 5.53
CA VAL A 25 8.51 -2.38 5.68
C VAL A 25 8.96 -1.25 6.62
N ALA A 26 9.64 -1.56 7.73
CA ALA A 26 10.17 -0.56 8.64
C ALA A 26 11.24 0.33 7.98
N TRP A 27 12.18 -0.24 7.23
CA TRP A 27 13.17 0.52 6.47
C TRP A 27 12.54 1.40 5.40
N PHE A 28 11.54 0.87 4.68
CA PHE A 28 10.80 1.67 3.70
C PHE A 28 10.10 2.85 4.37
N THR A 29 9.39 2.61 5.48
CA THR A 29 8.72 3.67 6.24
C THR A 29 9.71 4.72 6.75
N ALA A 30 10.82 4.30 7.35
CA ALA A 30 11.85 5.21 7.86
C ALA A 30 12.47 6.07 6.74
N THR A 31 12.79 5.44 5.60
CA THR A 31 13.34 6.15 4.44
C THR A 31 12.33 7.14 3.86
N GLN A 32 11.05 6.76 3.82
CA GLN A 32 9.97 7.62 3.34
C GLN A 32 9.79 8.84 4.24
N ILE A 33 9.73 8.64 5.56
CA ILE A 33 9.64 9.73 6.54
C ILE A 33 10.84 10.66 6.42
N ALA A 34 12.06 10.11 6.37
CA ALA A 34 13.29 10.91 6.24
C ALA A 34 13.27 11.75 4.95
N THR A 35 12.81 11.17 3.83
CA THR A 35 12.68 11.88 2.55
C THR A 35 11.66 13.01 2.65
N LEU A 36 10.50 12.77 3.25
CA LEU A 36 9.47 13.80 3.42
C LEU A 36 9.93 14.93 4.33
N ILE A 37 10.60 14.61 5.44
CA ILE A 37 11.18 15.63 6.33
C ILE A 37 12.21 16.47 5.57
N ALA A 38 13.09 15.85 4.80
CA ALA A 38 14.10 16.57 4.01
C ALA A 38 13.48 17.49 2.93
N LEU A 39 12.32 17.11 2.38
CA LEU A 39 11.59 17.94 1.42
C LEU A 39 10.77 19.05 2.07
N SER A 40 10.43 18.93 3.35
CA SER A 40 9.58 19.87 4.12
C SER A 40 10.38 20.77 5.05
N LEU A 41 11.70 20.89 4.86
CA LEU A 41 12.56 21.69 5.75
C LEU A 41 12.13 23.17 5.82
N ASP A 42 11.56 23.69 4.75
CA ASP A 42 11.11 25.08 4.67
C ASP A 42 9.69 25.28 5.27
N GLU A 43 8.83 24.25 5.19
CA GLU A 43 7.46 24.30 5.71
C GLU A 43 7.01 22.95 6.33
N ILE A 44 7.17 22.82 7.66
CA ILE A 44 6.75 21.61 8.42
C ILE A 44 5.24 21.35 8.31
N ASN A 45 4.43 22.36 7.99
CA ASN A 45 2.99 22.22 7.78
C ASN A 45 2.64 21.27 6.63
N ASP A 46 3.52 21.13 5.64
CA ASP A 46 3.33 20.24 4.50
C ASP A 46 3.29 18.75 4.87
N LEU A 47 3.82 18.39 6.05
CA LEU A 47 3.78 17.02 6.55
C LEU A 47 2.43 16.60 7.14
N LYS A 48 1.56 17.56 7.50
CA LYS A 48 0.26 17.24 8.15
C LYS A 48 -0.61 16.37 7.27
N LEU A 49 -0.73 16.73 6.01
CA LEU A 49 -1.63 16.04 5.08
C LEU A 49 -1.11 14.62 4.73
N PRO A 50 0.17 14.41 4.37
CA PRO A 50 0.73 13.06 4.20
C PRO A 50 0.55 12.15 5.41
N VAL A 51 0.80 12.68 6.61
CA VAL A 51 0.65 11.90 7.85
C VAL A 51 -0.82 11.54 8.09
N LEU A 52 -1.74 12.49 7.89
CA LEU A 52 -3.18 12.24 8.03
C LEU A 52 -3.66 11.16 7.07
N VAL A 53 -3.26 11.23 5.80
CA VAL A 53 -3.58 10.23 4.79
C VAL A 53 -2.97 8.87 5.13
N ALA A 54 -1.72 8.83 5.61
CA ALA A 54 -1.07 7.58 6.03
C ALA A 54 -1.79 6.92 7.21
N VAL A 55 -2.17 7.69 8.22
CA VAL A 55 -2.94 7.19 9.36
C VAL A 55 -4.33 6.72 8.92
N GLY A 56 -5.02 7.49 8.09
CA GLY A 56 -6.33 7.12 7.53
C GLY A 56 -6.27 5.83 6.71
N THR A 57 -5.27 5.71 5.85
CA THR A 57 -5.04 4.49 5.05
C THR A 57 -4.78 3.30 5.95
N SER A 58 -3.84 3.42 6.90
CA SER A 58 -3.53 2.33 7.84
C SER A 58 -4.73 1.93 8.70
N ALA A 59 -5.51 2.91 9.18
CA ALA A 59 -6.73 2.66 9.95
C ALA A 59 -7.76 1.90 9.10
N THR A 60 -7.94 2.27 7.83
CA THR A 60 -8.83 1.56 6.91
C THR A 60 -8.41 0.10 6.73
N TYR A 61 -7.13 -0.15 6.47
CA TYR A 61 -6.61 -1.52 6.35
C TYR A 61 -6.69 -2.29 7.68
N LEU A 62 -6.50 -1.63 8.83
CA LEU A 62 -6.67 -2.25 10.14
C LEU A 62 -8.13 -2.67 10.40
N ILE A 63 -9.08 -1.82 10.05
CA ILE A 63 -10.52 -2.14 10.14
C ILE A 63 -10.84 -3.33 9.23
N LEU A 64 -10.37 -3.31 7.99
CA LEU A 64 -10.56 -4.41 7.05
C LEU A 64 -9.90 -5.71 7.54
N PHE A 65 -8.71 -5.63 8.15
CA PHE A 65 -8.06 -6.76 8.79
C PHE A 65 -8.93 -7.35 9.92
N ALA A 66 -9.46 -6.51 10.79
CA ALA A 66 -10.34 -6.95 11.88
C ALA A 66 -11.63 -7.59 11.36
N LEU A 67 -12.23 -7.04 10.30
CA LEU A 67 -13.45 -7.55 9.69
C LEU A 67 -13.21 -8.82 8.85
N SER A 68 -12.03 -8.97 8.27
CA SER A 68 -11.68 -10.08 7.38
C SER A 68 -11.45 -11.41 8.08
N ARG A 69 -11.49 -11.45 9.42
CA ARG A 69 -11.27 -12.65 10.23
C ARG A 69 -9.96 -13.38 9.88
N GLY A 70 -8.92 -12.63 9.53
CA GLY A 70 -7.58 -13.15 9.23
C GLY A 70 -7.31 -13.48 7.74
N SER A 71 -8.21 -13.15 6.82
CA SER A 71 -7.96 -13.28 5.39
C SER A 71 -7.03 -12.18 4.86
N LEU A 72 -7.01 -11.00 5.49
CA LEU A 72 -6.04 -9.94 5.21
C LEU A 72 -4.80 -10.12 6.09
N GLY A 73 -3.60 -9.88 5.56
CA GLY A 73 -2.35 -9.96 6.31
C GLY A 73 -2.08 -8.73 7.17
N MET A 74 -1.57 -8.91 8.39
CA MET A 74 -1.07 -7.78 9.21
C MET A 74 0.10 -7.05 8.52
N GLY A 75 0.81 -7.72 7.61
CA GLY A 75 1.84 -7.12 6.77
C GLY A 75 1.29 -6.01 5.87
N ASP A 76 0.09 -6.22 5.30
CA ASP A 76 -0.57 -5.26 4.43
C ASP A 76 -0.98 -4.00 5.19
N VAL A 77 -1.46 -4.16 6.45
CA VAL A 77 -1.77 -3.03 7.34
C VAL A 77 -0.54 -2.16 7.59
N LYS A 78 0.62 -2.79 7.86
CA LYS A 78 1.89 -2.07 8.06
C LYS A 78 2.39 -1.43 6.76
N PHE A 79 2.21 -2.10 5.64
CA PHE A 79 2.62 -1.59 4.33
C PHE A 79 1.74 -0.44 3.86
N ALA A 80 0.48 -0.37 4.31
CA ALA A 80 -0.44 0.71 4.01
C ALA A 80 0.06 2.08 4.49
N PHE A 81 0.81 2.14 5.60
CA PHE A 81 1.31 3.39 6.15
C PHE A 81 2.29 4.13 5.22
N PRO A 82 3.41 3.54 4.77
CA PRO A 82 4.32 4.23 3.85
C PRO A 82 3.70 4.51 2.48
N LEU A 83 2.77 3.68 2.02
CA LEU A 83 2.01 3.97 0.79
C LEU A 83 1.08 5.16 0.98
N GLY A 84 0.40 5.25 2.12
CA GLY A 84 -0.42 6.40 2.47
C GLY A 84 0.37 7.70 2.59
N LEU A 85 1.61 7.66 3.12
CA LEU A 85 2.52 8.81 3.12
C LEU A 85 2.80 9.29 1.70
N THR A 86 3.04 8.37 0.77
CA THR A 86 3.30 8.70 -0.63
C THR A 86 2.09 9.34 -1.30
N VAL A 87 0.91 8.72 -1.16
CA VAL A 87 -0.34 9.28 -1.73
C VAL A 87 -0.65 10.64 -1.12
N GLY A 88 -0.50 10.77 0.20
CA GLY A 88 -0.75 12.02 0.91
C GLY A 88 0.18 13.17 0.50
N TRP A 89 1.38 12.86 -0.02
CA TRP A 89 2.31 13.85 -0.54
C TRP A 89 2.00 14.27 -1.98
N TYR A 90 1.70 13.30 -2.86
CA TYR A 90 1.56 13.56 -4.29
C TYR A 90 0.11 13.77 -4.76
N ALA A 91 -0.84 13.09 -4.14
CA ALA A 91 -2.24 13.07 -4.58
C ALA A 91 -3.20 12.82 -3.39
N PRO A 92 -3.21 13.69 -2.37
CA PRO A 92 -3.99 13.46 -1.15
C PRO A 92 -5.49 13.30 -1.40
N GLU A 93 -6.05 14.00 -2.38
CA GLU A 93 -7.47 13.93 -2.77
C GLU A 93 -7.84 12.57 -3.39
N LEU A 94 -6.87 11.82 -3.88
CA LEU A 94 -7.09 10.52 -4.53
C LEU A 94 -6.83 9.33 -3.59
N TRP A 95 -6.65 9.55 -2.29
CA TRP A 95 -6.29 8.48 -1.34
C TRP A 95 -7.30 7.33 -1.27
N LEU A 96 -8.60 7.64 -1.37
CA LEU A 96 -9.66 6.62 -1.44
C LEU A 96 -9.59 5.82 -2.74
N ILE A 97 -9.22 6.47 -3.85
CA ILE A 97 -9.04 5.80 -5.14
C ILE A 97 -7.87 4.82 -5.08
N ALA A 98 -6.78 5.18 -4.39
CA ALA A 98 -5.65 4.27 -4.16
C ALA A 98 -6.07 3.01 -3.39
N ILE A 99 -6.86 3.16 -2.32
CA ILE A 99 -7.39 2.04 -1.55
C ILE A 99 -8.33 1.20 -2.41
N PHE A 100 -9.33 1.84 -3.03
CA PHE A 100 -10.32 1.15 -3.85
C PHE A 100 -9.69 0.43 -5.04
N GLY A 101 -8.75 1.06 -5.73
CA GLY A 101 -7.99 0.48 -6.84
C GLY A 101 -7.22 -0.77 -6.45
N THR A 102 -6.69 -0.83 -5.22
CA THR A 102 -6.05 -2.04 -4.68
C THR A 102 -7.03 -3.21 -4.65
N PHE A 103 -8.18 -3.03 -4.03
CA PHE A 103 -9.17 -4.11 -3.91
C PHE A 103 -9.82 -4.46 -5.24
N LEU A 104 -10.05 -3.47 -6.10
CA LEU A 104 -10.59 -3.69 -7.43
C LEU A 104 -9.64 -4.54 -8.29
N SER A 105 -8.36 -4.17 -8.35
CA SER A 105 -7.35 -4.89 -9.14
C SER A 105 -7.12 -6.31 -8.59
N ALA A 106 -6.99 -6.45 -7.28
CA ALA A 106 -6.86 -7.75 -6.62
C ALA A 106 -8.10 -8.63 -6.86
N GLY A 107 -9.30 -8.06 -6.77
CA GLY A 107 -10.57 -8.75 -7.03
C GLY A 107 -10.71 -9.22 -8.47
N VAL A 108 -10.33 -8.39 -9.44
CA VAL A 108 -10.33 -8.76 -10.87
C VAL A 108 -9.39 -9.94 -11.12
N VAL A 109 -8.17 -9.90 -10.58
CA VAL A 109 -7.20 -10.98 -10.75
C VAL A 109 -7.67 -12.27 -10.06
N ALA A 110 -8.24 -12.17 -8.86
CA ALA A 110 -8.84 -13.32 -8.18
C ALA A 110 -9.97 -13.93 -8.99
N LEU A 111 -10.88 -13.11 -9.51
CA LEU A 111 -12.01 -13.55 -10.33
C LEU A 111 -11.53 -14.26 -11.61
N VAL A 112 -10.60 -13.65 -12.34
CA VAL A 112 -10.00 -14.24 -13.55
C VAL A 112 -9.29 -15.56 -13.20
N GLY A 113 -8.56 -15.62 -12.09
CA GLY A 113 -7.87 -16.83 -11.62
C GLY A 113 -8.85 -17.99 -11.32
N ILE A 114 -10.00 -17.68 -10.72
CA ILE A 114 -11.06 -18.67 -10.44
C ILE A 114 -11.72 -19.15 -11.73
N ILE A 115 -12.08 -18.23 -12.64
CA ILE A 115 -12.68 -18.56 -13.94
C ILE A 115 -11.73 -19.43 -14.78
N ALA A 116 -10.43 -19.10 -14.76
CA ALA A 116 -9.39 -19.88 -15.45
C ALA A 116 -9.04 -21.20 -14.73
N LYS A 117 -9.71 -21.54 -13.63
CA LYS A 117 -9.45 -22.73 -12.79
C LYS A 117 -8.00 -22.82 -12.28
N ARG A 118 -7.30 -21.71 -12.19
CA ARG A 118 -5.92 -21.59 -11.67
C ARG A 118 -5.87 -21.25 -10.19
N MET A 119 -6.98 -20.76 -9.63
CA MET A 119 -7.12 -20.39 -8.22
C MET A 119 -8.41 -20.96 -7.65
N ASN A 120 -8.38 -21.34 -6.37
CA ASN A 120 -9.56 -21.72 -5.61
C ASN A 120 -10.00 -20.54 -4.73
N ARG A 121 -11.24 -20.57 -4.24
CA ARG A 121 -11.78 -19.53 -3.34
C ARG A 121 -10.99 -19.36 -2.04
N GLU A 122 -10.22 -20.38 -1.65
CA GLU A 122 -9.36 -20.39 -0.46
C GLU A 122 -7.92 -19.96 -0.75
N SER A 123 -7.58 -19.70 -2.02
CA SER A 123 -6.24 -19.28 -2.41
C SER A 123 -5.93 -17.91 -1.80
N LYS A 124 -4.83 -17.82 -1.06
CA LYS A 124 -4.33 -16.55 -0.52
C LYS A 124 -3.77 -15.71 -1.67
N LEU A 125 -4.31 -14.52 -1.84
CA LEU A 125 -3.81 -13.55 -2.81
C LEU A 125 -2.81 -12.62 -2.11
N ALA A 126 -1.61 -12.48 -2.67
CA ALA A 126 -0.65 -11.48 -2.23
C ALA A 126 -1.21 -10.08 -2.57
N LEU A 127 -1.56 -9.29 -1.55
CA LEU A 127 -2.17 -7.98 -1.76
C LEU A 127 -1.15 -6.88 -2.04
N GLY A 128 0.09 -7.04 -1.56
CA GLY A 128 1.18 -6.06 -1.67
C GLY A 128 1.41 -5.52 -3.09
N PRO A 129 1.48 -6.35 -4.13
CA PRO A 129 1.66 -5.88 -5.52
C PRO A 129 0.54 -4.95 -5.99
N TYR A 130 -0.71 -5.24 -5.61
CA TYR A 130 -1.88 -4.44 -5.99
C TYR A 130 -1.91 -3.11 -5.22
N MET A 131 -1.51 -3.12 -3.94
CA MET A 131 -1.33 -1.91 -3.14
C MET A 131 -0.28 -1.00 -3.76
N PHE A 132 0.87 -1.56 -4.11
CA PHE A 132 1.97 -0.82 -4.74
C PHE A 132 1.55 -0.25 -6.10
N LEU A 133 0.96 -1.07 -6.97
CA LEU A 133 0.53 -0.65 -8.31
C LEU A 133 -0.53 0.44 -8.24
N SER A 134 -1.55 0.27 -7.40
CA SER A 134 -2.61 1.25 -7.22
C SER A 134 -2.06 2.58 -6.70
N THR A 135 -1.17 2.56 -5.70
CA THR A 135 -0.49 3.76 -5.20
C THR A 135 0.31 4.45 -6.29
N LEU A 136 1.09 3.69 -7.08
CA LEU A 136 1.90 4.24 -8.16
C LEU A 136 1.03 4.93 -9.21
N LEU A 137 -0.04 4.26 -9.67
CA LEU A 137 -0.98 4.83 -10.64
C LEU A 137 -1.67 6.09 -10.10
N THR A 138 -2.10 6.06 -8.85
CA THR A 138 -2.73 7.22 -8.21
C THR A 138 -1.78 8.41 -8.14
N CYS A 139 -0.52 8.20 -7.77
CA CYS A 139 0.47 9.27 -7.75
C CYS A 139 0.78 9.83 -9.14
N VAL A 140 0.82 8.97 -10.16
CA VAL A 140 1.05 9.43 -11.56
C VAL A 140 -0.13 10.24 -12.09
N VAL A 141 -1.36 9.88 -11.73
CA VAL A 141 -2.57 10.61 -12.14
C VAL A 141 -2.70 11.94 -11.40
N GLY A 142 -2.27 12.00 -10.13
CA GLY A 142 -2.36 13.21 -9.30
C GLY A 142 -1.21 14.21 -9.47
N MET A 143 -0.15 13.86 -10.21
CA MET A 143 0.98 14.75 -10.55
C MET A 143 0.66 15.60 -11.77
#